data_ad4dd83abdbcaecdfe3dda4390c67205
#
_entry.id   ad4dd83abdbcaecdfe3dda4390c67205
#
_cell.length_a   1.000
_cell.length_b   1.000
_cell.length_c   1.000
_cell.angle_alpha   90.00
_cell.angle_beta   90.00
_cell.angle_gamma   90.00
#
_symmetry.space_group_name_H-M   'P 1'
#
loop_
_entity.id
_entity.type
_entity.pdbx_description
1 polymer ?
#
loop_
_entity_poly.entity_id
_entity_poly.type
_entity_poly.pdbx_seq_one_letter_code
_entity_poly.pdbx_strand_id
1 'polypeptide(L)'
;IFTQGFVPGCNISICSGQCCNWGVYMDRDFEPVIMKFENQIKDVMDEHQLKDTSKWFEKELEEDTDFPSGYAVGTELYISSLGITQCVFKDKRGYCSLQVMAVENGLHKWEIKPKYCIMYPLTIIDNVLTVDNDHSERLDYCGIHKKENYTQTVFDAMTEEIKFIMGEEGYNILNEHYKKNYQKKYQIGS
;
A
#
# COMPACT_ATOMS: atom_id res chain seq x y z
N ILE A 1 5.16 -8.73 -12.64
CA ILE A 1 5.83 -8.71 -11.34
C ILE A 1 7.12 -9.54 -11.30
N PHE A 2 7.23 -10.56 -12.14
CA PHE A 2 8.35 -11.52 -12.14
C PHE A 2 9.61 -11.04 -12.90
N THR A 3 9.48 -10.01 -13.71
CA THR A 3 10.56 -9.51 -14.59
C THR A 3 10.91 -8.05 -14.32
N GLN A 4 10.09 -7.38 -13.55
CA GLN A 4 10.25 -5.99 -13.20
C GLN A 4 11.09 -5.87 -11.94
N GLY A 5 12.15 -5.05 -11.97
CA GLY A 5 12.98 -4.79 -10.80
C GLY A 5 12.33 -3.83 -9.82
N PHE A 6 12.72 -3.92 -8.54
CA PHE A 6 12.25 -3.04 -7.49
C PHE A 6 13.35 -2.76 -6.45
N VAL A 7 13.23 -1.62 -5.76
CA VAL A 7 14.15 -1.29 -4.66
C VAL A 7 14.02 -2.30 -3.51
N PRO A 8 15.12 -2.66 -2.84
CA PRO A 8 15.11 -3.61 -1.74
C PRO A 8 14.45 -2.97 -0.49
N GLY A 9 13.16 -3.24 -0.33
CA GLY A 9 12.37 -2.76 0.81
C GLY A 9 11.92 -1.31 0.71
N CYS A 10 10.92 -0.97 1.49
CA CYS A 10 10.40 0.38 1.63
C CYS A 10 11.24 1.17 2.65
N ASN A 11 11.83 2.28 2.24
CA ASN A 11 12.59 3.15 3.14
C ASN A 11 11.93 4.52 3.27
N ILE A 12 11.10 4.65 4.29
CA ILE A 12 10.31 5.85 4.56
C ILE A 12 11.17 7.07 4.90
N SER A 13 12.37 6.85 5.46
CA SER A 13 13.29 7.94 5.76
C SER A 13 13.85 8.63 4.50
N ILE A 14 13.79 7.96 3.37
CA ILE A 14 14.17 8.51 2.06
C ILE A 14 12.97 9.07 1.32
N CYS A 15 11.88 8.28 1.22
CA CYS A 15 10.72 8.65 0.39
C CYS A 15 9.63 9.43 1.13
N SER A 16 9.69 9.52 2.47
CA SER A 16 8.68 10.18 3.30
C SER A 16 7.24 9.71 3.01
N GLY A 17 7.06 8.46 2.60
CA GLY A 17 5.74 7.88 2.31
C GLY A 17 5.03 8.55 1.13
N GLN A 18 5.71 8.85 0.04
CA GLN A 18 5.12 9.54 -1.12
C GLN A 18 3.91 8.82 -1.73
N CYS A 19 3.84 7.49 -1.65
CA CYS A 19 2.67 6.72 -2.10
C CYS A 19 1.37 7.11 -1.37
N CYS A 20 1.46 7.67 -0.16
CA CYS A 20 0.30 8.15 0.60
C CYS A 20 -0.12 9.59 0.25
N ASN A 21 0.44 10.20 -0.80
CA ASN A 21 0.06 11.57 -1.17
C ASN A 21 -1.24 11.62 -1.98
N TRP A 22 -1.74 10.49 -2.46
CA TRP A 22 -2.96 10.42 -3.29
C TRP A 22 -4.13 9.72 -2.60
N GLY A 23 -3.99 9.32 -1.33
CA GLY A 23 -5.01 8.52 -0.67
C GLY A 23 -5.08 7.10 -1.24
N VAL A 24 -6.21 6.45 -1.01
CA VAL A 24 -6.49 5.10 -1.53
C VAL A 24 -7.98 4.88 -1.61
N TYR A 25 -8.44 4.21 -2.65
CA TYR A 25 -9.75 3.58 -2.70
C TYR A 25 -9.72 2.22 -2.03
N MET A 26 -10.75 1.92 -1.26
CA MET A 26 -10.91 0.64 -0.57
C MET A 26 -12.36 0.19 -0.63
N ASP A 27 -12.61 -1.10 -0.39
CA ASP A 27 -13.97 -1.62 -0.24
C ASP A 27 -14.74 -0.81 0.81
N ARG A 28 -15.95 -0.33 0.47
CA ARG A 28 -16.77 0.43 1.41
C ARG A 28 -17.03 -0.31 2.72
N ASP A 29 -17.09 -1.65 2.67
CA ASP A 29 -17.34 -2.46 3.86
C ASP A 29 -16.11 -2.53 4.79
N PHE A 30 -14.96 -2.01 4.36
CA PHE A 30 -13.76 -1.88 5.18
C PHE A 30 -13.74 -0.60 6.04
N GLU A 31 -14.48 0.44 5.65
CA GLU A 31 -14.62 1.67 6.47
C GLU A 31 -15.07 1.37 7.90
N PRO A 32 -16.17 0.61 8.14
CA PRO A 32 -16.58 0.26 9.49
C PRO A 32 -15.53 -0.54 10.28
N VAL A 33 -14.65 -1.29 9.61
CA VAL A 33 -13.55 -2.02 10.26
C VAL A 33 -12.53 -1.04 10.83
N ILE A 34 -12.14 -0.02 10.08
CA ILE A 34 -11.25 1.06 10.54
C ILE A 34 -11.92 1.84 11.67
N MET A 35 -13.19 2.19 11.52
CA MET A 35 -13.94 3.01 12.48
C MET A 35 -14.10 2.37 13.86
N LYS A 36 -14.03 1.04 13.97
CA LYS A 36 -13.99 0.36 15.29
C LYS A 36 -12.81 0.79 16.15
N PHE A 37 -11.75 1.27 15.55
CA PHE A 37 -10.51 1.70 16.21
C PHE A 37 -10.33 3.22 16.23
N GLU A 38 -11.41 4.00 16.01
CA GLU A 38 -11.32 5.45 15.84
C GLU A 38 -10.54 6.16 16.95
N ASN A 39 -10.79 5.78 18.22
CA ASN A 39 -10.12 6.42 19.35
C ASN A 39 -8.62 6.08 19.39
N GLN A 40 -8.27 4.82 19.22
CA GLN A 40 -6.87 4.37 19.17
C GLN A 40 -6.12 4.99 18.00
N ILE A 41 -6.77 5.17 16.84
CA ILE A 41 -6.19 5.85 15.68
C ILE A 41 -5.93 7.33 16.02
N LYS A 42 -6.90 8.02 16.64
CA LYS A 42 -6.74 9.42 17.08
C LYS A 42 -5.60 9.61 18.08
N ASP A 43 -5.38 8.62 18.94
CA ASP A 43 -4.30 8.67 19.95
C ASP A 43 -2.91 8.66 19.31
N VAL A 44 -2.73 7.94 18.20
CA VAL A 44 -1.45 7.86 17.47
C VAL A 44 -1.29 8.94 16.39
N MET A 45 -2.36 9.62 16.01
CA MET A 45 -2.31 10.74 15.07
C MET A 45 -1.59 11.95 15.68
N ASP A 46 -0.71 12.58 14.90
CA ASP A 46 -0.06 13.82 15.34
C ASP A 46 -1.01 15.04 15.33
N GLU A 47 -0.51 16.16 15.83
CA GLU A 47 -1.30 17.39 15.99
C GLU A 47 -1.72 18.04 14.66
N HIS A 48 -1.13 17.66 13.55
CA HIS A 48 -1.40 18.23 12.22
C HIS A 48 -2.42 17.42 11.43
N GLN A 49 -2.66 16.16 11.83
CA GLN A 49 -3.63 15.29 11.15
C GLN A 49 -5.07 15.64 11.52
N LEU A 50 -6.00 15.37 10.60
CA LEU A 50 -7.43 15.61 10.82
C LEU A 50 -8.01 14.52 11.73
N LYS A 51 -8.24 14.85 13.02
CA LYS A 51 -8.84 13.93 14.01
C LYS A 51 -10.36 13.87 13.98
N ASP A 52 -11.01 14.69 13.16
CA ASP A 52 -12.43 14.64 12.88
C ASP A 52 -12.74 13.46 11.96
N THR A 53 -13.34 12.41 12.51
CA THR A 53 -13.62 11.16 11.78
C THR A 53 -14.58 11.34 10.61
N SER A 54 -15.43 12.37 10.63
CA SER A 54 -16.32 12.68 9.52
C SER A 54 -15.58 13.16 8.25
N LYS A 55 -14.25 13.34 8.37
CA LYS A 55 -13.34 13.77 7.30
C LYS A 55 -12.25 12.74 7.02
N TRP A 56 -12.46 11.49 7.38
CA TRP A 56 -11.49 10.44 7.10
C TRP A 56 -11.72 9.77 5.74
N PHE A 57 -12.97 9.76 5.30
CA PHE A 57 -13.39 9.11 4.07
C PHE A 57 -14.22 10.06 3.21
N GLU A 58 -14.11 9.87 1.90
CA GLU A 58 -14.95 10.58 0.94
C GLU A 58 -16.42 10.21 1.14
N LYS A 59 -17.31 11.15 0.85
CA LYS A 59 -18.75 10.93 1.01
C LYS A 59 -19.39 10.23 -0.16
N GLU A 60 -18.78 10.38 -1.33
CA GLU A 60 -19.23 9.76 -2.56
C GLU A 60 -18.63 8.37 -2.68
N LEU A 61 -19.46 7.41 -3.08
CA LEU A 61 -19.04 6.05 -3.37
C LEU A 61 -18.90 5.91 -4.87
N GLU A 62 -17.86 5.21 -5.30
CA GLU A 62 -17.68 4.82 -6.70
C GLU A 62 -18.11 3.36 -6.89
N GLU A 63 -18.82 3.06 -7.98
CA GLU A 63 -19.08 1.66 -8.36
C GLU A 63 -17.77 1.02 -8.82
N ASP A 64 -17.39 -0.08 -8.15
CA ASP A 64 -16.17 -0.81 -8.46
C ASP A 64 -16.36 -2.30 -8.18
N THR A 65 -16.44 -3.08 -9.25
CA THR A 65 -16.67 -4.52 -9.20
C THR A 65 -15.46 -5.34 -8.75
N ASP A 66 -14.28 -4.73 -8.62
CA ASP A 66 -13.08 -5.36 -8.06
C ASP A 66 -13.18 -5.49 -6.52
N PHE A 67 -14.11 -4.78 -5.90
CA PHE A 67 -14.41 -4.92 -4.49
C PHE A 67 -15.61 -5.83 -4.23
N PRO A 68 -15.56 -6.67 -3.18
CA PRO A 68 -16.66 -7.57 -2.82
C PRO A 68 -18.02 -6.89 -2.62
N SER A 69 -18.04 -5.67 -2.09
CA SER A 69 -19.28 -4.88 -1.91
C SER A 69 -19.81 -4.29 -3.21
N GLY A 70 -19.03 -4.28 -4.29
CA GLY A 70 -19.32 -3.59 -5.54
C GLY A 70 -19.11 -2.07 -5.49
N TYR A 71 -18.58 -1.54 -4.39
CA TYR A 71 -18.37 -0.12 -4.19
C TYR A 71 -17.02 0.18 -3.54
N ALA A 72 -16.40 1.26 -4.00
CA ALA A 72 -15.21 1.85 -3.42
C ALA A 72 -15.54 3.10 -2.60
N VAL A 73 -14.76 3.35 -1.55
CA VAL A 73 -14.69 4.62 -0.83
C VAL A 73 -13.25 5.09 -0.76
N GLY A 74 -13.02 6.37 -1.07
CA GLY A 74 -11.70 6.99 -0.97
C GLY A 74 -11.36 7.42 0.46
N THR A 75 -10.08 7.37 0.82
CA THR A 75 -9.60 8.09 2.01
C THR A 75 -9.44 9.56 1.69
N GLU A 76 -9.93 10.44 2.58
CA GLU A 76 -9.81 11.88 2.39
C GLU A 76 -8.35 12.35 2.34
N LEU A 77 -8.16 13.43 1.61
CA LEU A 77 -6.89 14.13 1.50
C LEU A 77 -6.91 15.44 2.27
N TYR A 78 -5.79 15.82 2.84
CA TYR A 78 -5.63 17.14 3.44
C TYR A 78 -4.29 17.76 3.04
N ILE A 79 -4.21 19.07 3.18
CA ILE A 79 -2.96 19.80 2.94
C ILE A 79 -2.21 19.88 4.26
N SER A 80 -1.05 19.24 4.31
CA SER A 80 -0.17 19.26 5.49
C SER A 80 0.39 20.67 5.75
N SER A 81 1.01 20.87 6.92
CA SER A 81 1.69 22.13 7.26
C SER A 81 2.85 22.51 6.31
N LEU A 82 3.32 21.54 5.53
CA LEU A 82 4.34 21.75 4.49
C LEU A 82 3.73 22.09 3.11
N GLY A 83 2.42 22.25 3.02
CA GLY A 83 1.73 22.51 1.76
C GLY A 83 1.62 21.30 0.83
N ILE A 84 1.83 20.09 1.35
CA ILE A 84 1.76 18.84 0.57
C ILE A 84 0.38 18.22 0.80
N THR A 85 -0.32 17.93 -0.29
CA THR A 85 -1.54 17.12 -0.25
C THR A 85 -1.18 15.67 0.09
N GLN A 86 -1.88 15.09 1.06
CA GLN A 86 -1.63 13.72 1.50
C GLN A 86 -2.85 13.08 2.15
N CYS A 87 -2.86 11.75 2.22
CA CYS A 87 -3.87 10.97 2.91
C CYS A 87 -4.00 11.40 4.38
N VAL A 88 -5.22 11.48 4.88
CA VAL A 88 -5.55 11.84 6.26
C VAL A 88 -4.82 10.98 7.31
N PHE A 89 -4.54 9.72 6.98
CA PHE A 89 -3.82 8.80 7.86
C PHE A 89 -2.30 8.90 7.79
N LYS A 90 -1.72 9.75 6.93
CA LYS A 90 -0.27 9.94 6.85
C LYS A 90 0.19 10.98 7.87
N ASP A 91 1.10 10.59 8.78
CA ASP A 91 1.70 11.50 9.75
C ASP A 91 2.88 12.31 9.15
N LYS A 92 3.38 13.28 9.90
CA LYS A 92 4.51 14.14 9.49
C LYS A 92 5.83 13.40 9.24
N ARG A 93 5.97 12.16 9.72
CA ARG A 93 7.14 11.30 9.49
C ARG A 93 6.99 10.45 8.24
N GLY A 94 5.80 10.44 7.63
CA GLY A 94 5.44 9.60 6.48
C GLY A 94 4.88 8.24 6.85
N TYR A 95 4.61 7.95 8.15
CA TYR A 95 3.98 6.71 8.58
C TYR A 95 2.46 6.77 8.45
N CYS A 96 1.85 5.61 8.24
CA CYS A 96 0.40 5.47 8.24
C CYS A 96 -0.11 5.25 9.67
N SER A 97 -0.98 6.13 10.17
CA SER A 97 -1.55 6.02 11.53
C SER A 97 -2.33 4.72 11.75
N LEU A 98 -2.95 4.15 10.69
CA LEU A 98 -3.60 2.84 10.79
C LEU A 98 -2.58 1.74 11.12
N GLN A 99 -1.40 1.78 10.48
CA GLN A 99 -0.34 0.81 10.74
C GLN A 99 0.33 1.05 12.10
N VAL A 100 0.58 2.30 12.48
CA VAL A 100 1.14 2.65 13.80
C VAL A 100 0.21 2.16 14.91
N MET A 101 -1.09 2.47 14.80
CA MET A 101 -2.09 2.01 15.77
C MET A 101 -2.12 0.49 15.90
N ALA A 102 -2.13 -0.23 14.78
CA ALA A 102 -2.15 -1.70 14.81
C ALA A 102 -0.94 -2.25 15.59
N VAL A 103 0.27 -1.78 15.28
CA VAL A 103 1.51 -2.21 15.95
C VAL A 103 1.49 -1.86 17.44
N GLU A 104 1.11 -0.65 17.82
CA GLU A 104 1.07 -0.21 19.24
C GLU A 104 0.03 -0.97 20.08
N ASN A 105 -1.00 -1.50 19.42
CA ASN A 105 -2.03 -2.33 20.09
C ASN A 105 -1.78 -3.85 19.96
N GLY A 106 -0.60 -4.27 19.50
CA GLY A 106 -0.22 -5.69 19.40
C GLY A 106 -0.94 -6.45 18.28
N LEU A 107 -1.52 -5.75 17.33
CA LEU A 107 -2.13 -6.33 16.12
C LEU A 107 -1.09 -6.52 15.02
N HIS A 108 -1.44 -7.29 14.01
CA HIS A 108 -0.61 -7.34 12.81
C HIS A 108 -0.52 -5.95 12.16
N LYS A 109 0.67 -5.55 11.70
CA LYS A 109 0.95 -4.22 11.14
C LYS A 109 0.00 -3.78 10.04
N TRP A 110 -0.67 -4.71 9.37
CA TRP A 110 -1.61 -4.48 8.28
C TRP A 110 -3.07 -4.82 8.61
N GLU A 111 -3.39 -5.14 9.86
CA GLU A 111 -4.72 -5.59 10.29
C GLU A 111 -5.87 -4.71 9.81
N ILE A 112 -5.68 -3.39 9.91
CA ILE A 112 -6.68 -2.40 9.52
C ILE A 112 -6.19 -1.48 8.40
N LYS A 113 -5.15 -1.88 7.66
CA LYS A 113 -4.63 -1.10 6.53
C LYS A 113 -5.33 -1.51 5.24
N PRO A 114 -5.79 -0.56 4.40
CA PRO A 114 -6.42 -0.89 3.13
C PRO A 114 -5.53 -1.76 2.24
N LYS A 115 -6.14 -2.72 1.55
CA LYS A 115 -5.46 -3.73 0.72
C LYS A 115 -4.48 -3.10 -0.28
N TYR A 116 -4.91 -2.08 -1.03
CA TYR A 116 -4.06 -1.43 -2.03
C TYR A 116 -2.91 -0.64 -1.41
N CYS A 117 -3.05 -0.12 -0.18
CA CYS A 117 -1.91 0.45 0.55
C CYS A 117 -0.87 -0.58 0.96
N ILE A 118 -1.29 -1.82 1.23
CA ILE A 118 -0.38 -2.93 1.56
C ILE A 118 0.34 -3.38 0.29
N MET A 119 -0.41 -3.54 -0.79
CA MET A 119 0.07 -4.08 -2.06
C MET A 119 1.01 -3.14 -2.82
N TYR A 120 0.89 -1.83 -2.64
CA TYR A 120 1.64 -0.89 -3.47
C TYR A 120 3.16 -1.21 -3.51
N PRO A 121 3.80 -1.29 -4.67
CA PRO A 121 3.33 -0.92 -6.01
C PRO A 121 2.59 -2.02 -6.79
N LEU A 122 2.20 -3.10 -6.15
CA LEU A 122 1.33 -4.10 -6.77
C LEU A 122 -0.11 -3.58 -6.84
N THR A 123 -0.80 -3.95 -7.89
CA THR A 123 -2.24 -3.70 -8.08
C THR A 123 -2.90 -4.89 -8.78
N ILE A 124 -4.22 -4.92 -8.80
CA ILE A 124 -5.01 -5.90 -9.55
C ILE A 124 -5.78 -5.13 -10.62
N ILE A 125 -5.58 -5.50 -11.88
CA ILE A 125 -6.30 -4.95 -13.02
C ILE A 125 -6.89 -6.14 -13.79
N ASP A 126 -8.19 -6.14 -14.02
CA ASP A 126 -8.90 -7.23 -14.70
C ASP A 126 -8.57 -8.61 -14.10
N ASN A 127 -8.58 -8.73 -12.78
CA ASN A 127 -8.20 -9.94 -12.02
C ASN A 127 -6.73 -10.40 -12.23
N VAL A 128 -5.85 -9.56 -12.76
CA VAL A 128 -4.44 -9.87 -12.94
C VAL A 128 -3.59 -9.08 -11.93
N LEU A 129 -2.81 -9.79 -11.11
CA LEU A 129 -1.83 -9.16 -10.23
C LEU A 129 -0.68 -8.59 -11.06
N THR A 130 -0.55 -7.29 -11.06
CA THR A 130 0.43 -6.55 -11.86
C THR A 130 1.08 -5.43 -11.04
N VAL A 131 1.86 -4.58 -11.69
CA VAL A 131 2.49 -3.40 -11.08
C VAL A 131 1.75 -2.15 -11.53
N ASP A 132 1.47 -1.28 -10.59
CA ASP A 132 0.91 0.04 -10.85
C ASP A 132 2.00 0.96 -11.43
N ASN A 133 2.17 0.90 -12.74
CA ASN A 133 3.16 1.69 -13.44
C ASN A 133 2.83 3.18 -13.42
N ASP A 134 1.55 3.52 -13.55
CA ASP A 134 1.11 4.91 -13.70
C ASP A 134 1.40 5.75 -12.44
N HIS A 135 1.19 5.17 -11.25
CA HIS A 135 1.51 5.85 -10.00
C HIS A 135 3.00 5.72 -9.64
N SER A 136 3.61 4.57 -9.86
CA SER A 136 5.00 4.35 -9.48
C SER A 136 5.99 5.17 -10.31
N GLU A 137 5.66 5.53 -11.55
CA GLU A 137 6.45 6.43 -12.38
C GLU A 137 6.64 7.82 -11.77
N ARG A 138 5.69 8.25 -10.95
CA ARG A 138 5.70 9.57 -10.29
C ARG A 138 6.53 9.60 -9.01
N LEU A 139 7.04 8.45 -8.56
CA LEU A 139 7.77 8.34 -7.29
C LEU A 139 9.28 8.28 -7.53
N ASP A 140 9.99 9.26 -7.01
CA ASP A 140 11.44 9.39 -7.20
C ASP A 140 12.24 8.24 -6.59
N TYR A 141 11.79 7.68 -5.47
CA TYR A 141 12.49 6.62 -4.75
C TYR A 141 12.12 5.22 -5.22
N CYS A 142 10.84 4.88 -5.20
CA CYS A 142 10.37 3.55 -5.54
C CYS A 142 9.96 3.38 -6.99
N GLY A 143 10.28 4.35 -7.84
CA GLY A 143 10.03 4.27 -9.28
C GLY A 143 10.68 3.03 -9.88
N ILE A 144 9.84 2.10 -10.32
CA ILE A 144 10.25 0.84 -10.95
C ILE A 144 11.04 1.01 -12.27
N HIS A 145 11.15 2.24 -12.73
CA HIS A 145 11.88 2.60 -13.97
C HIS A 145 13.35 2.97 -13.74
N LYS A 146 13.79 3.13 -12.51
CA LYS A 146 15.20 3.40 -12.17
C LYS A 146 15.99 2.08 -12.18
N LYS A 147 16.21 1.54 -13.35
CA LYS A 147 16.78 0.20 -13.59
C LYS A 147 18.18 -0.05 -13.02
N GLU A 148 18.91 0.99 -12.68
CA GLU A 148 20.35 0.92 -12.41
C GLU A 148 20.68 0.31 -11.02
N ASN A 149 19.71 0.23 -10.11
CA ASN A 149 19.94 -0.20 -8.73
C ASN A 149 19.09 -1.41 -8.29
N TYR A 150 18.44 -2.11 -9.20
CA TYR A 150 17.55 -3.20 -8.85
C TYR A 150 18.31 -4.53 -8.71
N THR A 151 18.34 -5.05 -7.49
CA THR A 151 18.95 -6.34 -7.17
C THR A 151 17.94 -7.48 -7.07
N GLN A 152 16.64 -7.19 -7.17
CA GLN A 152 15.56 -8.16 -7.00
C GLN A 152 14.34 -7.76 -7.85
N THR A 153 13.46 -8.73 -8.10
CA THR A 153 12.20 -8.47 -8.78
C THR A 153 11.15 -7.87 -7.82
N VAL A 154 10.08 -7.30 -8.34
CA VAL A 154 8.93 -6.88 -7.53
C VAL A 154 8.38 -8.07 -6.74
N PHE A 155 8.32 -9.26 -7.34
CA PHE A 155 7.85 -10.47 -6.66
C PHE A 155 8.71 -10.82 -5.44
N ASP A 156 10.04 -10.77 -5.57
CA ASP A 156 10.94 -11.05 -4.45
C ASP A 156 10.83 -9.98 -3.35
N ALA A 157 10.76 -8.71 -3.76
CA ALA A 157 10.67 -7.57 -2.83
C ALA A 157 9.37 -7.55 -2.03
N MET A 158 8.26 -7.98 -2.64
CA MET A 158 6.90 -7.90 -2.07
C MET A 158 6.41 -9.25 -1.52
N THR A 159 7.32 -10.15 -1.18
CA THR A 159 6.98 -11.50 -0.71
C THR A 159 6.06 -11.49 0.51
N GLU A 160 6.30 -10.61 1.48
CA GLU A 160 5.52 -10.54 2.72
C GLU A 160 4.09 -10.04 2.44
N GLU A 161 3.96 -9.01 1.60
CA GLU A 161 2.70 -8.43 1.18
C GLU A 161 1.86 -9.43 0.37
N ILE A 162 2.48 -10.14 -0.57
CA ILE A 162 1.80 -11.16 -1.38
C ILE A 162 1.29 -12.29 -0.48
N LYS A 163 2.09 -12.76 0.48
CA LYS A 163 1.67 -13.78 1.45
C LYS A 163 0.51 -13.31 2.31
N PHE A 164 0.55 -12.08 2.77
CA PHE A 164 -0.52 -11.52 3.59
C PHE A 164 -1.86 -11.45 2.85
N ILE A 165 -1.83 -11.08 1.57
CA ILE A 165 -3.03 -10.87 0.77
C ILE A 165 -3.59 -12.16 0.17
N MET A 166 -2.71 -13.05 -0.30
CA MET A 166 -3.11 -14.28 -1.00
C MET A 166 -3.03 -15.53 -0.11
N GLY A 167 -2.49 -15.40 1.10
CA GLY A 167 -2.15 -16.53 1.96
C GLY A 167 -0.94 -17.31 1.46
N GLU A 168 -0.44 -18.23 2.29
CA GLU A 168 0.72 -19.07 1.97
C GLU A 168 0.46 -19.96 0.73
N GLU A 169 -0.75 -20.48 0.57
CA GLU A 169 -1.09 -21.32 -0.58
C GLU A 169 -1.01 -20.55 -1.91
N GLY A 170 -1.64 -19.37 -1.96
CA GLY A 170 -1.59 -18.51 -3.14
C GLY A 170 -0.16 -18.07 -3.48
N TYR A 171 0.61 -17.67 -2.46
CA TYR A 171 2.02 -17.36 -2.65
C TYR A 171 2.81 -18.55 -3.20
N ASN A 172 2.61 -19.76 -2.67
CA ASN A 172 3.35 -20.94 -3.11
C ASN A 172 3.08 -21.27 -4.59
N ILE A 173 1.83 -21.14 -5.06
CA ILE A 173 1.48 -21.31 -6.48
C ILE A 173 2.27 -20.32 -7.35
N LEU A 174 2.28 -19.05 -6.98
CA LEU A 174 3.04 -18.02 -7.71
C LEU A 174 4.55 -18.29 -7.67
N ASN A 175 5.08 -18.69 -6.52
CA ASN A 175 6.50 -18.95 -6.33
C ASN A 175 7.00 -20.17 -7.13
N GLU A 176 6.21 -21.23 -7.21
CA GLU A 176 6.51 -22.38 -8.09
C GLU A 176 6.53 -21.95 -9.57
N HIS A 177 5.56 -21.16 -9.99
CA HIS A 177 5.52 -20.61 -11.34
C HIS A 177 6.75 -19.72 -11.62
N TYR A 178 7.11 -18.84 -10.69
CA TYR A 178 8.28 -17.98 -10.77
C TYR A 178 9.58 -18.78 -10.90
N LYS A 179 9.81 -19.75 -10.00
CA LYS A 179 10.98 -20.61 -10.03
C LYS A 179 11.12 -21.38 -11.34
N LYS A 180 10.02 -21.92 -11.83
CA LYS A 180 10.02 -22.73 -13.06
C LYS A 180 10.33 -21.90 -14.31
N ASN A 181 9.81 -20.66 -14.41
CA ASN A 181 9.78 -19.91 -15.66
C ASN A 181 10.71 -18.70 -15.70
N TYR A 182 11.07 -18.12 -14.55
CA TYR A 182 11.73 -16.81 -14.47
C TYR A 182 13.05 -16.82 -13.69
N GLN A 183 13.16 -17.52 -12.58
CA GLN A 183 14.31 -17.45 -11.67
C GLN A 183 15.68 -17.76 -12.36
N LYS A 184 15.70 -18.64 -13.35
CA LYS A 184 16.92 -18.97 -14.11
C LYS A 184 17.32 -17.91 -15.15
N LYS A 185 16.38 -17.03 -15.55
CA LYS A 185 16.61 -15.99 -16.57
C LYS A 185 17.05 -14.65 -15.98
N TYR A 186 16.79 -14.44 -14.71
CA TYR A 186 17.02 -13.18 -14.00
C TYR A 186 17.93 -13.34 -12.79
N GLN A 187 18.93 -14.22 -12.83
CA GLN A 187 20.11 -14.04 -12.00
C GLN A 187 20.78 -12.75 -12.49
N ILE A 188 20.37 -11.65 -11.88
CA ILE A 188 20.97 -10.34 -12.10
C ILE A 188 22.40 -10.45 -11.61
N GLY A 189 23.32 -10.34 -12.53
CA GLY A 189 24.77 -10.30 -12.45
C GLY A 189 25.43 -10.59 -11.09
N SER A 190 26.05 -11.75 -10.99
CA SER A 190 27.21 -11.95 -10.14
C SER A 190 28.40 -11.15 -10.68
#